data_b18f0b5cf8eb4e3a385dbe452c542558
#
_entry.id   b18f0b5cf8eb4e3a385dbe452c542558
#
_cell.length_a   1.000
_cell.length_b   1.000
_cell.length_c   1.000
_cell.angle_alpha   90.00
_cell.angle_beta   90.00
_cell.angle_gamma   90.00
#
_symmetry.space_group_name_H-M   'P 1'
#
loop_
_entity.id
_entity.type
_entity.pdbx_description
1 polymer ?
#
loop_
_entity_poly.entity_id
_entity_poly.type
_entity_poly.pdbx_seq_one_letter_code
_entity_poly.pdbx_strand_id
1 'polypeptide(L)'
;MLNAYRMKLDAIDDALVASFSERLDVIKEISAYKREHHLDAYDPTREQAMLERLTARVPESQREAVRALYAAILAISKAQQRYENTNIVLIGMPGAGKTAIARHLSRLLVRPIASTDEEVERRIGTTIEALFCSQGEAAFRALETEVVRSLSSVWGSIIATGGGTILSAENRKILRENSRIYYIRRPLEKLDTAGRPLSQGPGALERLYAERHALYETFADVQLNADEDFRETARRIAEEFQKAFHP
;
A
#
# COMPACT_ATOMS: atom_id res chain seq x y z
N MET A 1 43.54 -28.68 -8.05
CA MET A 1 42.99 -27.97 -9.24
C MET A 1 41.48 -27.67 -9.12
N LEU A 2 40.59 -28.64 -8.91
CA LEU A 2 39.13 -28.44 -8.75
C LEU A 2 38.78 -27.44 -7.63
N ASN A 3 39.39 -27.53 -6.46
CA ASN A 3 39.17 -26.60 -5.35
C ASN A 3 39.51 -25.15 -5.67
N ALA A 4 40.56 -24.89 -6.47
CA ALA A 4 40.91 -23.56 -6.92
C ALA A 4 39.85 -22.95 -7.83
N TYR A 5 39.22 -23.77 -8.70
CA TYR A 5 38.07 -23.31 -9.52
C TYR A 5 36.84 -23.02 -8.69
N ARG A 6 36.55 -23.86 -7.68
CA ARG A 6 35.42 -23.62 -6.75
C ARG A 6 35.60 -22.31 -5.98
N MET A 7 36.75 -22.09 -5.37
CA MET A 7 37.09 -20.82 -4.70
C MET A 7 36.91 -19.59 -5.60
N LYS A 8 37.27 -19.74 -6.89
CA LYS A 8 37.12 -18.65 -7.87
C LYS A 8 35.64 -18.42 -8.18
N LEU A 9 34.78 -19.48 -8.26
CA LEU A 9 33.36 -19.34 -8.43
C LEU A 9 32.70 -18.69 -7.19
N ASP A 10 33.07 -19.15 -5.99
CA ASP A 10 32.55 -18.58 -4.74
C ASP A 10 32.78 -17.06 -4.67
N ALA A 11 34.01 -16.60 -5.02
CA ALA A 11 34.33 -15.17 -5.06
C ALA A 11 33.51 -14.38 -6.12
N ILE A 12 33.21 -15.00 -7.25
CA ILE A 12 32.35 -14.39 -8.28
C ILE A 12 30.90 -14.31 -7.78
N ASP A 13 30.40 -15.37 -7.13
CA ASP A 13 29.04 -15.43 -6.59
C ASP A 13 28.85 -14.38 -5.48
N ASP A 14 29.83 -14.23 -4.58
CA ASP A 14 29.82 -13.17 -3.56
C ASP A 14 29.74 -11.77 -4.20
N ALA A 15 30.52 -11.52 -5.25
CA ALA A 15 30.48 -10.25 -5.97
C ALA A 15 29.14 -10.00 -6.69
N LEU A 16 28.53 -11.06 -7.26
CA LEU A 16 27.20 -10.98 -7.87
C LEU A 16 26.12 -10.64 -6.85
N VAL A 17 26.12 -11.30 -5.70
CA VAL A 17 25.17 -11.04 -4.61
C VAL A 17 25.33 -9.61 -4.11
N ALA A 18 26.54 -9.15 -3.85
CA ALA A 18 26.81 -7.78 -3.40
C ALA A 18 26.31 -6.74 -4.41
N SER A 19 26.63 -6.90 -5.70
CA SER A 19 26.19 -5.98 -6.76
C SER A 19 24.67 -6.01 -6.96
N PHE A 20 24.04 -7.17 -6.79
CA PHE A 20 22.60 -7.28 -6.87
C PHE A 20 21.88 -6.60 -5.68
N SER A 21 22.43 -6.75 -4.48
CA SER A 21 21.92 -6.05 -3.29
C SER A 21 21.99 -4.54 -3.45
N GLU A 22 23.16 -4.01 -3.86
CA GLU A 22 23.33 -2.58 -4.16
C GLU A 22 22.34 -2.09 -5.22
N ARG A 23 22.10 -2.90 -6.26
CA ARG A 23 21.13 -2.57 -7.31
C ARG A 23 19.71 -2.45 -6.76
N LEU A 24 19.31 -3.30 -5.81
CA LEU A 24 17.98 -3.22 -5.17
C LEU A 24 17.85 -1.95 -4.32
N ASP A 25 18.91 -1.52 -3.64
CA ASP A 25 18.90 -0.27 -2.87
C ASP A 25 18.77 0.96 -3.79
N VAL A 26 19.48 0.99 -4.91
CA VAL A 26 19.33 2.05 -5.94
C VAL A 26 17.90 2.07 -6.50
N ILE A 27 17.24 0.91 -6.62
CA ILE A 27 15.81 0.85 -7.05
C ILE A 27 14.89 1.53 -6.04
N LYS A 28 15.12 1.36 -4.73
CA LYS A 28 14.34 2.05 -3.68
C LYS A 28 14.53 3.57 -3.79
N GLU A 29 15.77 4.03 -3.99
CA GLU A 29 16.08 5.46 -4.20
C GLU A 29 15.39 6.02 -5.45
N ILE A 30 15.45 5.29 -6.57
CA ILE A 30 14.72 5.67 -7.80
C ILE A 30 13.21 5.73 -7.56
N SER A 31 12.65 4.77 -6.83
CA SER A 31 11.22 4.76 -6.51
C SER A 31 10.84 5.96 -5.64
N ALA A 32 11.66 6.32 -4.66
CA ALA A 32 11.48 7.50 -3.82
C ALA A 32 11.53 8.80 -4.66
N TYR A 33 12.55 8.94 -5.50
CA TYR A 33 12.71 10.09 -6.40
C TYR A 33 11.52 10.24 -7.36
N LYS A 34 11.07 9.13 -7.98
CA LYS A 34 9.93 9.15 -8.90
C LYS A 34 8.63 9.56 -8.21
N ARG A 35 8.40 9.11 -6.95
CA ARG A 35 7.26 9.54 -6.14
C ARG A 35 7.28 11.06 -5.89
N GLU A 36 8.42 11.57 -5.48
CA GLU A 36 8.60 12.99 -5.17
C GLU A 36 8.34 13.89 -6.40
N HIS A 37 8.72 13.42 -7.59
CA HIS A 37 8.64 14.18 -8.84
C HIS A 37 7.47 13.78 -9.75
N HIS A 38 6.54 12.94 -9.27
CA HIS A 38 5.36 12.46 -10.01
C HIS A 38 5.70 11.84 -11.37
N LEU A 39 6.80 11.06 -11.45
CA LEU A 39 7.26 10.39 -12.67
C LEU A 39 6.71 8.96 -12.76
N ASP A 40 6.50 8.47 -13.99
CA ASP A 40 6.07 7.11 -14.24
C ASP A 40 7.03 6.08 -13.64
N ALA A 41 6.47 5.06 -12.98
CA ALA A 41 7.24 4.00 -12.36
C ALA A 41 8.01 3.17 -13.41
N TYR A 42 7.46 2.98 -14.60
CA TYR A 42 7.94 2.07 -15.62
C TYR A 42 8.41 2.79 -16.90
N ASP A 43 9.59 2.40 -17.41
CA ASP A 43 10.18 2.89 -18.67
C ASP A 43 10.64 1.69 -19.53
N PRO A 44 9.78 1.19 -20.45
CA PRO A 44 10.09 0.03 -21.29
C PRO A 44 11.23 0.31 -22.26
N THR A 45 11.37 1.54 -22.75
CA THR A 45 12.42 1.92 -23.70
C THR A 45 13.80 1.81 -23.07
N ARG A 46 13.94 2.26 -21.83
CA ARG A 46 15.17 2.14 -21.06
C ARG A 46 15.53 0.69 -20.76
N GLU A 47 14.56 -0.17 -20.47
CA GLU A 47 14.81 -1.61 -20.24
C GLU A 47 15.35 -2.29 -21.49
N GLN A 48 14.74 -2.04 -22.64
CA GLN A 48 15.20 -2.59 -23.92
C GLN A 48 16.63 -2.14 -24.24
N ALA A 49 16.91 -0.85 -24.18
CA ALA A 49 18.24 -0.30 -24.43
C ALA A 49 19.30 -0.88 -23.46
N MET A 50 18.93 -1.11 -22.21
CA MET A 50 19.80 -1.74 -21.23
C MET A 50 20.13 -3.18 -21.62
N LEU A 51 19.15 -3.99 -22.01
CA LEU A 51 19.34 -5.38 -22.42
C LEU A 51 20.24 -5.47 -23.65
N GLU A 52 20.03 -4.63 -24.65
CA GLU A 52 20.88 -4.55 -25.85
C GLU A 52 22.33 -4.22 -25.49
N ARG A 53 22.53 -3.19 -24.68
CA ARG A 53 23.87 -2.79 -24.20
C ARG A 53 24.59 -3.89 -23.44
N LEU A 54 23.89 -4.65 -22.59
CA LEU A 54 24.49 -5.70 -21.78
C LEU A 54 24.83 -6.94 -22.59
N THR A 55 23.92 -7.35 -23.49
CA THR A 55 24.17 -8.50 -24.38
C THR A 55 25.28 -8.24 -25.38
N ALA A 56 25.51 -6.99 -25.78
CA ALA A 56 26.63 -6.62 -26.65
C ALA A 56 28.03 -6.75 -25.99
N ARG A 57 28.08 -6.85 -24.65
CA ARG A 57 29.32 -6.95 -23.87
C ARG A 57 29.87 -8.37 -23.73
N VAL A 58 29.09 -9.37 -24.15
CA VAL A 58 29.45 -10.78 -24.00
C VAL A 58 29.50 -11.49 -25.36
N PRO A 59 30.28 -12.60 -25.47
CA PRO A 59 30.26 -13.42 -26.66
C PRO A 59 28.84 -13.90 -27.03
N GLU A 60 28.62 -14.15 -28.32
CA GLU A 60 27.31 -14.59 -28.83
C GLU A 60 26.77 -15.82 -28.13
N SER A 61 27.64 -16.79 -27.81
CA SER A 61 27.28 -18.01 -27.07
C SER A 61 26.77 -17.79 -25.65
N GLN A 62 26.99 -16.60 -25.06
CA GLN A 62 26.55 -16.24 -23.70
C GLN A 62 25.37 -15.27 -23.69
N ARG A 63 24.96 -14.70 -24.85
CA ARG A 63 23.93 -13.66 -24.90
C ARG A 63 22.58 -14.13 -24.37
N GLU A 64 22.20 -15.36 -24.68
CA GLU A 64 20.92 -15.93 -24.20
C GLU A 64 20.92 -16.10 -22.68
N ALA A 65 22.01 -16.60 -22.11
CA ALA A 65 22.16 -16.72 -20.66
C ALA A 65 22.09 -15.35 -19.96
N VAL A 66 22.70 -14.31 -20.53
CA VAL A 66 22.62 -12.95 -20.01
C VAL A 66 21.21 -12.39 -20.11
N ARG A 67 20.47 -12.66 -21.22
CA ARG A 67 19.06 -12.26 -21.34
C ARG A 67 18.19 -12.92 -20.28
N ALA A 68 18.35 -14.22 -20.07
CA ALA A 68 17.59 -14.97 -19.05
C ALA A 68 17.87 -14.44 -17.63
N LEU A 69 19.15 -14.20 -17.30
CA LEU A 69 19.51 -13.60 -16.01
C LEU A 69 18.87 -12.23 -15.83
N TYR A 70 18.97 -11.34 -16.80
CA TYR A 70 18.43 -9.99 -16.69
C TYR A 70 16.91 -9.97 -16.73
N ALA A 71 16.24 -10.92 -17.37
CA ALA A 71 14.78 -11.08 -17.27
C ALA A 71 14.35 -11.34 -15.81
N ALA A 72 15.07 -12.23 -15.10
CA ALA A 72 14.83 -12.48 -13.68
C ALA A 72 15.12 -11.25 -12.81
N ILE A 73 16.27 -10.59 -13.03
CA ILE A 73 16.66 -9.37 -12.32
C ILE A 73 15.61 -8.26 -12.50
N LEU A 74 15.11 -8.06 -13.73
CA LEU A 74 14.07 -7.07 -14.02
C LEU A 74 12.74 -7.43 -13.38
N ALA A 75 12.35 -8.71 -13.37
CA ALA A 75 11.13 -9.16 -12.70
C ALA A 75 11.16 -8.86 -11.19
N ILE A 76 12.28 -9.17 -10.51
CA ILE A 76 12.47 -8.87 -9.09
C ILE A 76 12.46 -7.35 -8.85
N SER A 77 13.12 -6.59 -9.71
CA SER A 77 13.16 -5.12 -9.62
C SER A 77 11.78 -4.49 -9.75
N LYS A 78 10.95 -4.98 -10.67
CA LYS A 78 9.56 -4.54 -10.84
C LYS A 78 8.68 -4.92 -9.65
N ALA A 79 8.91 -6.09 -9.06
CA ALA A 79 8.22 -6.51 -7.85
C ALA A 79 8.57 -5.57 -6.67
N GLN A 80 9.86 -5.24 -6.50
CA GLN A 80 10.33 -4.28 -5.49
C GLN A 80 9.72 -2.90 -5.70
N GLN A 81 9.71 -2.37 -6.94
CA GLN A 81 9.10 -1.08 -7.23
C GLN A 81 7.58 -1.07 -6.96
N ARG A 82 6.89 -2.15 -7.29
CA ARG A 82 5.45 -2.29 -6.97
C ARG A 82 5.23 -2.32 -5.47
N TYR A 83 6.03 -3.09 -4.72
CA TYR A 83 5.99 -3.10 -3.26
C TYR A 83 6.14 -1.69 -2.71
N GLU A 84 7.19 -0.95 -3.11
CA GLU A 84 7.47 0.40 -2.62
C GLU A 84 6.37 1.41 -2.94
N ASN A 85 5.74 1.30 -4.11
CA ASN A 85 4.79 2.29 -4.62
C ASN A 85 3.33 1.99 -4.27
N THR A 86 2.96 0.74 -4.01
CA THR A 86 1.57 0.37 -3.70
C THR A 86 1.17 0.87 -2.32
N ASN A 87 0.03 1.55 -2.24
CA ASN A 87 -0.56 1.99 -0.98
C ASN A 87 -1.19 0.82 -0.22
N ILE A 88 -1.20 0.88 1.10
CA ILE A 88 -1.97 0.00 1.98
C ILE A 88 -3.19 0.77 2.43
N VAL A 89 -4.38 0.35 2.01
CA VAL A 89 -5.63 1.01 2.40
C VAL A 89 -6.38 0.15 3.41
N LEU A 90 -6.69 0.73 4.56
CA LEU A 90 -7.48 0.08 5.60
C LEU A 90 -8.92 0.56 5.55
N ILE A 91 -9.84 -0.35 5.29
CA ILE A 91 -11.29 -0.12 5.28
C ILE A 91 -11.98 -0.90 6.41
N GLY A 92 -13.19 -0.53 6.76
CA GLY A 92 -14.00 -1.23 7.78
C GLY A 92 -14.86 -0.26 8.60
N MET A 93 -15.66 -0.83 9.49
CA MET A 93 -16.58 -0.08 10.33
C MET A 93 -15.92 1.06 11.11
N PRO A 94 -16.64 2.14 11.41
CA PRO A 94 -16.19 3.12 12.38
C PRO A 94 -15.85 2.43 13.70
N GLY A 95 -14.73 2.81 14.33
CA GLY A 95 -14.30 2.16 15.58
C GLY A 95 -13.59 0.82 15.47
N ALA A 96 -13.36 0.30 14.27
CA ALA A 96 -12.65 -0.98 14.09
C ALA A 96 -11.13 -0.91 14.37
N GLY A 97 -10.58 0.25 14.71
CA GLY A 97 -9.16 0.39 15.05
C GLY A 97 -8.23 0.68 13.87
N LYS A 98 -8.76 1.02 12.69
CA LYS A 98 -7.98 1.26 11.47
C LYS A 98 -6.80 2.23 11.66
N THR A 99 -7.04 3.38 12.29
CA THR A 99 -5.98 4.39 12.55
C THR A 99 -4.91 3.86 13.51
N ALA A 100 -5.30 3.10 14.53
CA ALA A 100 -4.35 2.51 15.46
C ALA A 100 -3.49 1.43 14.75
N ILE A 101 -4.10 0.57 13.94
CA ILE A 101 -3.39 -0.43 13.12
C ILE A 101 -2.46 0.28 12.14
N ALA A 102 -2.91 1.33 11.45
CA ALA A 102 -2.11 2.10 10.52
C ALA A 102 -0.85 2.70 11.17
N ARG A 103 -0.96 3.22 12.40
CA ARG A 103 0.20 3.72 13.17
C ARG A 103 1.23 2.64 13.49
N HIS A 104 0.79 1.42 13.79
CA HIS A 104 1.70 0.28 13.99
C HIS A 104 2.34 -0.16 12.68
N LEU A 105 1.57 -0.26 11.59
CA LEU A 105 2.07 -0.57 10.25
C LEU A 105 3.13 0.44 9.78
N SER A 106 2.89 1.74 10.00
CA SER A 106 3.83 2.80 9.64
C SER A 106 5.19 2.59 10.28
N ARG A 107 5.23 2.18 11.55
CA ARG A 107 6.49 1.88 12.25
C ARG A 107 7.16 0.61 11.73
N LEU A 108 6.38 -0.44 11.42
CA LEU A 108 6.90 -1.71 10.91
C LEU A 108 7.48 -1.59 9.51
N LEU A 109 6.79 -0.87 8.62
CA LEU A 109 7.13 -0.77 7.21
C LEU A 109 7.88 0.51 6.84
N VAL A 110 8.08 1.43 7.81
CA VAL A 110 8.70 2.75 7.61
C VAL A 110 8.00 3.52 6.47
N ARG A 111 6.66 3.54 6.49
CA ARG A 111 5.82 4.21 5.48
C ARG A 111 5.04 5.38 6.07
N PRO A 112 4.81 6.45 5.30
CA PRO A 112 3.94 7.53 5.74
C PRO A 112 2.51 7.04 5.97
N ILE A 113 1.84 7.65 6.94
CA ILE A 113 0.45 7.37 7.28
C ILE A 113 -0.41 8.58 7.00
N ALA A 114 -1.62 8.34 6.51
CA ALA A 114 -2.67 9.33 6.38
C ALA A 114 -4.02 8.76 6.85
N SER A 115 -4.87 9.62 7.38
CA SER A 115 -6.26 9.31 7.72
C SER A 115 -7.17 10.23 6.93
N THR A 116 -8.17 9.68 6.24
CA THR A 116 -9.13 10.53 5.49
C THR A 116 -9.90 11.46 6.41
N ASP A 117 -10.29 10.99 7.59
CA ASP A 117 -11.04 11.79 8.57
C ASP A 117 -10.16 12.93 9.13
N GLU A 118 -8.93 12.64 9.56
CA GLU A 118 -7.97 13.65 10.06
C GLU A 118 -7.63 14.68 8.99
N GLU A 119 -7.47 14.28 7.74
CA GLU A 119 -7.17 15.18 6.62
C GLU A 119 -8.36 16.09 6.26
N VAL A 120 -9.60 15.56 6.33
CA VAL A 120 -10.82 16.37 6.19
C VAL A 120 -10.84 17.45 7.27
N GLU A 121 -10.72 17.09 8.54
CA GLU A 121 -10.72 18.03 9.66
C GLU A 121 -9.60 19.06 9.55
N ARG A 122 -8.41 18.66 9.13
CA ARG A 122 -7.28 19.57 8.88
C ARG A 122 -7.61 20.61 7.80
N ARG A 123 -8.29 20.22 6.72
CA ARG A 123 -8.65 21.15 5.62
C ARG A 123 -9.72 22.16 6.01
N ILE A 124 -10.70 21.73 6.80
CA ILE A 124 -11.80 22.60 7.21
C ILE A 124 -11.50 23.41 8.48
N GLY A 125 -10.46 23.03 9.23
CA GLY A 125 -10.10 23.70 10.49
C GLY A 125 -11.09 23.48 11.64
N THR A 126 -11.99 22.48 11.52
CA THR A 126 -12.99 22.13 12.53
C THR A 126 -13.28 20.63 12.50
N THR A 127 -14.23 20.16 13.31
CA THR A 127 -14.59 18.73 13.34
C THR A 127 -15.54 18.35 12.21
N ILE A 128 -15.50 17.05 11.80
CA ILE A 128 -16.46 16.50 10.85
C ILE A 128 -17.91 16.68 11.34
N GLU A 129 -18.15 16.56 12.66
CA GLU A 129 -19.46 16.77 13.25
C GLU A 129 -19.97 18.22 13.02
N ALA A 130 -19.11 19.21 13.21
CA ALA A 130 -19.45 20.61 12.94
C ALA A 130 -19.74 20.85 11.46
N LEU A 131 -19.02 20.20 10.56
CA LEU A 131 -19.27 20.27 9.13
C LEU A 131 -20.64 19.67 8.77
N PHE A 132 -20.97 18.49 9.32
CA PHE A 132 -22.31 17.89 9.13
C PHE A 132 -23.44 18.80 9.60
N CYS A 133 -23.29 19.42 10.76
CA CYS A 133 -24.28 20.34 11.30
C CYS A 133 -24.45 21.63 10.46
N SER A 134 -23.37 22.17 9.92
CA SER A 134 -23.38 23.46 9.20
C SER A 134 -23.68 23.34 7.72
N GLN A 135 -23.18 22.30 7.04
CA GLN A 135 -23.23 22.16 5.57
C GLN A 135 -23.85 20.83 5.09
N GLY A 136 -24.12 19.91 6.02
CA GLY A 136 -24.76 18.62 5.71
C GLY A 136 -23.83 17.56 5.14
N GLU A 137 -24.38 16.37 4.94
CA GLU A 137 -23.62 15.19 4.48
C GLU A 137 -23.04 15.36 3.07
N ALA A 138 -23.76 16.00 2.16
CA ALA A 138 -23.30 16.16 0.77
C ALA A 138 -21.99 16.94 0.67
N ALA A 139 -21.84 18.03 1.45
CA ALA A 139 -20.61 18.80 1.50
C ALA A 139 -19.42 17.99 2.05
N PHE A 140 -19.68 17.20 3.12
CA PHE A 140 -18.67 16.28 3.65
C PHE A 140 -18.23 15.26 2.60
N ARG A 141 -19.18 14.61 1.87
CA ARG A 141 -18.84 13.60 0.87
C ARG A 141 -18.06 14.14 -0.32
N ALA A 142 -18.36 15.36 -0.75
CA ALA A 142 -17.57 16.04 -1.79
C ALA A 142 -16.12 16.24 -1.32
N LEU A 143 -15.93 16.79 -0.12
CA LEU A 143 -14.60 17.00 0.44
C LEU A 143 -13.86 15.69 0.74
N GLU A 144 -14.57 14.66 1.25
CA GLU A 144 -14.00 13.31 1.45
C GLU A 144 -13.43 12.76 0.13
N THR A 145 -14.12 12.94 -0.99
CA THR A 145 -13.65 12.48 -2.31
C THR A 145 -12.40 13.23 -2.75
N GLU A 146 -12.34 14.55 -2.55
CA GLU A 146 -11.11 15.34 -2.83
C GLU A 146 -9.93 14.88 -1.97
N VAL A 147 -10.17 14.62 -0.69
CA VAL A 147 -9.16 14.08 0.23
C VAL A 147 -8.67 12.71 -0.24
N VAL A 148 -9.58 11.79 -0.55
CA VAL A 148 -9.23 10.45 -1.07
C VAL A 148 -8.35 10.57 -2.31
N ARG A 149 -8.70 11.45 -3.26
CA ARG A 149 -7.90 11.67 -4.47
C ARG A 149 -6.49 12.18 -4.14
N SER A 150 -6.41 13.16 -3.25
CA SER A 150 -5.12 13.73 -2.81
C SER A 150 -4.25 12.70 -2.10
N LEU A 151 -4.81 11.91 -1.18
CA LEU A 151 -4.04 10.90 -0.44
C LEU A 151 -3.62 9.71 -1.32
N SER A 152 -4.47 9.30 -2.25
CA SER A 152 -4.17 8.20 -3.18
C SER A 152 -3.09 8.55 -4.19
N SER A 153 -2.85 9.83 -4.46
CA SER A 153 -1.75 10.28 -5.34
C SER A 153 -0.37 10.17 -4.68
N VAL A 154 -0.30 10.00 -3.36
CA VAL A 154 0.95 9.77 -2.62
C VAL A 154 1.20 8.26 -2.54
N TRP A 155 2.10 7.77 -3.35
CA TRP A 155 2.42 6.33 -3.44
C TRP A 155 3.20 5.83 -2.23
N GLY A 156 3.03 4.55 -1.92
CA GLY A 156 3.73 3.89 -0.81
C GLY A 156 3.24 4.29 0.58
N SER A 157 2.04 4.85 0.68
CA SER A 157 1.42 5.32 1.92
C SER A 157 0.54 4.26 2.56
N ILE A 158 0.27 4.43 3.85
CA ILE A 158 -0.77 3.71 4.59
C ILE A 158 -1.94 4.66 4.79
N ILE A 159 -3.11 4.32 4.24
CA ILE A 159 -4.30 5.16 4.26
C ILE A 159 -5.37 4.50 5.13
N ALA A 160 -5.69 5.11 6.27
CA ALA A 160 -6.83 4.70 7.10
C ALA A 160 -8.07 5.49 6.66
N THR A 161 -9.08 4.82 6.11
CA THR A 161 -10.29 5.48 5.61
C THR A 161 -11.34 5.68 6.70
N GLY A 162 -12.19 6.70 6.53
CA GLY A 162 -13.46 6.79 7.22
C GLY A 162 -14.36 5.58 6.94
N GLY A 163 -15.26 5.24 7.87
CA GLY A 163 -16.13 4.07 7.70
C GLY A 163 -17.12 4.19 6.53
N GLY A 164 -17.45 5.40 6.08
CA GLY A 164 -18.35 5.64 4.96
C GLY A 164 -17.65 5.89 3.61
N THR A 165 -16.35 6.01 3.59
CA THR A 165 -15.57 6.37 2.39
C THR A 165 -15.84 5.47 1.20
N ILE A 166 -16.05 4.16 1.44
CA ILE A 166 -16.31 3.17 0.39
C ILE A 166 -17.75 3.22 -0.17
N LEU A 167 -18.66 4.00 0.41
CA LEU A 167 -20.03 4.15 -0.14
C LEU A 167 -19.98 4.83 -1.51
N SER A 168 -19.08 5.78 -1.70
CA SER A 168 -18.84 6.42 -2.99
C SER A 168 -18.17 5.47 -3.98
N ALA A 169 -18.80 5.26 -5.14
CA ALA A 169 -18.23 4.48 -6.24
C ALA A 169 -16.95 5.15 -6.79
N GLU A 170 -16.89 6.47 -6.78
CA GLU A 170 -15.73 7.25 -7.19
C GLU A 170 -14.56 7.02 -6.24
N ASN A 171 -14.78 7.07 -4.91
CA ASN A 171 -13.76 6.78 -3.92
C ASN A 171 -13.20 5.36 -4.09
N ARG A 172 -14.08 4.38 -4.31
CA ARG A 172 -13.64 3.00 -4.58
C ARG A 172 -12.76 2.90 -5.82
N LYS A 173 -13.12 3.61 -6.91
CA LYS A 173 -12.30 3.65 -8.12
C LYS A 173 -10.92 4.23 -7.85
N ILE A 174 -10.85 5.40 -7.22
CA ILE A 174 -9.60 6.10 -6.90
C ILE A 174 -8.70 5.22 -6.00
N LEU A 175 -9.26 4.65 -4.93
CA LEU A 175 -8.51 3.80 -4.01
C LEU A 175 -7.99 2.53 -4.68
N ARG A 176 -8.70 1.98 -5.68
CA ARG A 176 -8.30 0.75 -6.39
C ARG A 176 -7.10 0.95 -7.34
N GLU A 177 -6.85 2.15 -7.83
CA GLU A 177 -5.85 2.41 -8.87
C GLU A 177 -4.42 2.02 -8.47
N ASN A 178 -4.04 2.29 -7.22
CA ASN A 178 -2.67 2.01 -6.74
C ASN A 178 -2.64 1.54 -5.29
N SER A 179 -3.52 0.63 -4.90
CA SER A 179 -3.58 0.19 -3.51
C SER A 179 -3.89 -1.30 -3.39
N ARG A 180 -3.41 -1.88 -2.29
CA ARG A 180 -3.89 -3.14 -1.75
C ARG A 180 -4.80 -2.85 -0.57
N ILE A 181 -6.01 -3.38 -0.61
CA ILE A 181 -7.11 -2.96 0.25
C ILE A 181 -7.39 -4.05 1.28
N TYR A 182 -7.32 -3.67 2.56
CA TYR A 182 -7.52 -4.55 3.71
C TYR A 182 -8.80 -4.20 4.45
N TYR A 183 -9.74 -5.14 4.51
CA TYR A 183 -10.91 -5.00 5.35
C TYR A 183 -10.61 -5.46 6.77
N ILE A 184 -10.69 -4.53 7.72
CA ILE A 184 -10.51 -4.78 9.15
C ILE A 184 -11.87 -5.11 9.74
N ARG A 185 -12.09 -6.40 10.01
CA ARG A 185 -13.32 -6.92 10.63
C ARG A 185 -13.17 -6.88 12.14
N ARG A 186 -14.18 -6.35 12.81
CA ARG A 186 -14.26 -6.37 14.28
C ARG A 186 -15.69 -6.59 14.69
N PRO A 187 -15.99 -7.42 15.72
CA PRO A 187 -17.31 -7.61 16.27
C PRO A 187 -17.95 -6.27 16.66
N LEU A 188 -19.27 -6.12 16.42
CA LEU A 188 -19.97 -4.84 16.64
C LEU A 188 -19.89 -4.37 18.08
N GLU A 189 -19.94 -5.29 19.03
CA GLU A 189 -19.84 -5.03 20.47
C GLU A 189 -18.45 -4.54 20.92
N LYS A 190 -17.43 -4.70 20.08
CA LYS A 190 -16.06 -4.24 20.32
C LYS A 190 -15.71 -2.94 19.57
N LEU A 191 -16.66 -2.36 18.83
CA LEU A 191 -16.42 -1.12 18.09
C LEU A 191 -16.43 0.07 19.05
N ASP A 192 -15.45 0.97 18.91
CA ASP A 192 -15.42 2.22 19.64
C ASP A 192 -16.36 3.24 18.96
N THR A 193 -17.35 3.73 19.69
CA THR A 193 -18.37 4.67 19.20
C THR A 193 -18.14 6.12 19.67
N ALA A 194 -17.14 6.37 20.51
CA ALA A 194 -16.88 7.70 21.05
C ALA A 194 -16.57 8.72 19.92
N GLY A 195 -17.23 9.88 19.96
CA GLY A 195 -17.02 10.97 19.00
C GLY A 195 -17.48 10.68 17.56
N ARG A 196 -18.42 9.75 17.37
CA ARG A 196 -18.91 9.34 16.02
C ARG A 196 -20.42 9.52 15.90
N PRO A 197 -20.91 10.64 15.37
CA PRO A 197 -22.34 10.97 15.35
C PRO A 197 -23.22 9.89 14.72
N LEU A 198 -22.78 9.30 13.58
CA LEU A 198 -23.54 8.29 12.84
C LEU A 198 -23.56 6.91 13.52
N SER A 199 -22.70 6.68 14.51
CA SER A 199 -22.59 5.40 15.25
C SER A 199 -23.29 5.43 16.61
N GLN A 200 -24.00 6.53 16.93
CA GLN A 200 -24.68 6.71 18.20
C GLN A 200 -26.16 6.34 18.13
N GLY A 201 -26.71 5.87 19.23
CA GLY A 201 -28.09 5.50 19.37
C GLY A 201 -28.40 4.00 19.17
N PRO A 202 -29.56 3.56 19.65
CA PRO A 202 -29.96 2.14 19.58
C PRO A 202 -29.99 1.62 18.15
N GLY A 203 -29.32 0.50 17.89
CA GLY A 203 -29.28 -0.16 16.58
C GLY A 203 -28.55 0.61 15.48
N ALA A 204 -27.82 1.69 15.79
CA ALA A 204 -27.10 2.47 14.77
C ALA A 204 -25.97 1.67 14.13
N LEU A 205 -25.19 0.93 14.90
CA LEU A 205 -24.09 0.11 14.41
C LEU A 205 -24.59 -1.05 13.53
N GLU A 206 -25.68 -1.68 13.93
CA GLU A 206 -26.29 -2.78 13.17
C GLU A 206 -26.80 -2.29 11.80
N ARG A 207 -27.43 -1.11 11.75
CA ARG A 207 -27.86 -0.50 10.48
C ARG A 207 -26.68 -0.17 9.58
N LEU A 208 -25.65 0.49 10.12
CA LEU A 208 -24.42 0.80 9.38
C LEU A 208 -23.72 -0.47 8.89
N TYR A 209 -23.70 -1.52 9.69
CA TYR A 209 -23.11 -2.80 9.31
C TYR A 209 -23.92 -3.46 8.19
N ALA A 210 -25.24 -3.54 8.32
CA ALA A 210 -26.11 -4.10 7.28
C ALA A 210 -25.97 -3.37 5.93
N GLU A 211 -25.79 -2.05 5.96
CA GLU A 211 -25.57 -1.23 4.77
C GLU A 211 -24.20 -1.47 4.11
N ARG A 212 -23.15 -1.73 4.90
CA ARG A 212 -21.75 -1.57 4.45
C ARG A 212 -20.96 -2.85 4.37
N HIS A 213 -21.29 -3.90 5.13
CA HIS A 213 -20.44 -5.09 5.24
C HIS A 213 -20.20 -5.77 3.88
N ALA A 214 -21.25 -5.90 3.06
CA ALA A 214 -21.13 -6.49 1.73
C ALA A 214 -20.20 -5.69 0.80
N LEU A 215 -20.22 -4.34 0.92
CA LEU A 215 -19.30 -3.49 0.18
C LEU A 215 -17.85 -3.65 0.67
N TYR A 216 -17.62 -3.74 1.98
CA TYR A 216 -16.28 -3.99 2.51
C TYR A 216 -15.74 -5.34 2.01
N GLU A 217 -16.56 -6.40 2.06
CA GLU A 217 -16.15 -7.75 1.64
C GLU A 217 -15.83 -7.84 0.16
N THR A 218 -16.64 -7.22 -0.69
CA THR A 218 -16.45 -7.26 -2.15
C THR A 218 -15.35 -6.32 -2.63
N PHE A 219 -15.08 -5.24 -1.90
CA PHE A 219 -14.07 -4.26 -2.28
C PHE A 219 -12.67 -4.60 -1.78
N ALA A 220 -12.54 -5.36 -0.70
CA ALA A 220 -11.25 -5.71 -0.13
C ALA A 220 -10.50 -6.78 -0.95
N ASP A 221 -9.18 -6.65 -1.03
CA ASP A 221 -8.29 -7.70 -1.54
C ASP A 221 -8.04 -8.76 -0.44
N VAL A 222 -8.01 -8.33 0.82
CA VAL A 222 -7.75 -9.18 1.98
C VAL A 222 -8.68 -8.79 3.12
N GLN A 223 -9.22 -9.79 3.81
CA GLN A 223 -10.06 -9.61 4.99
C GLN A 223 -9.32 -10.13 6.22
N LEU A 224 -9.27 -9.33 7.28
CA LEU A 224 -8.58 -9.67 8.52
C LEU A 224 -9.48 -9.38 9.72
N ASN A 225 -9.56 -10.32 10.63
CA ASN A 225 -10.16 -10.07 11.94
C ASN A 225 -9.17 -9.24 12.76
N ALA A 226 -9.63 -8.11 13.28
CA ALA A 226 -8.83 -7.31 14.20
C ALA A 226 -8.73 -8.03 15.54
N ASP A 227 -7.50 -8.32 15.95
CA ASP A 227 -7.19 -8.83 17.26
C ASP A 227 -7.37 -7.73 18.33
N GLU A 228 -7.38 -8.10 19.59
CA GLU A 228 -7.41 -7.13 20.70
C GLU A 228 -6.12 -6.28 20.70
N ASP A 229 -4.98 -6.91 20.42
CA ASP A 229 -3.73 -6.21 20.15
C ASP A 229 -3.64 -5.84 18.66
N PHE A 230 -3.82 -4.56 18.35
CA PHE A 230 -3.69 -4.04 17.00
C PHE A 230 -2.28 -4.16 16.41
N ARG A 231 -1.25 -4.41 17.24
CA ARG A 231 0.12 -4.68 16.76
C ARG A 231 0.16 -6.01 16.01
N GLU A 232 -0.55 -7.02 16.52
CA GLU A 232 -0.61 -8.33 15.87
C GLU A 232 -1.33 -8.25 14.53
N THR A 233 -2.46 -7.52 14.48
CA THR A 233 -3.15 -7.26 13.21
C THR A 233 -2.24 -6.53 12.23
N ALA A 234 -1.49 -5.52 12.67
CA ALA A 234 -0.53 -4.80 11.84
C ALA A 234 0.60 -5.72 11.33
N ARG A 235 1.13 -6.62 12.16
CA ARG A 235 2.15 -7.59 11.77
C ARG A 235 1.64 -8.53 10.67
N ARG A 236 0.43 -9.06 10.82
CA ARG A 236 -0.21 -9.94 9.82
C ARG A 236 -0.43 -9.22 8.47
N ILE A 237 -0.83 -7.95 8.50
CA ILE A 237 -0.95 -7.14 7.28
C ILE A 237 0.42 -6.95 6.63
N ALA A 238 1.45 -6.61 7.41
CA ALA A 238 2.81 -6.41 6.90
C ALA A 238 3.36 -7.68 6.22
N GLU A 239 3.19 -8.83 6.85
CA GLU A 239 3.62 -10.14 6.32
C GLU A 239 2.87 -10.50 5.02
N GLU A 240 1.55 -10.29 5.00
CA GLU A 240 0.73 -10.56 3.83
C GLU A 240 1.12 -9.63 2.67
N PHE A 241 1.29 -8.34 2.96
CA PHE A 241 1.71 -7.36 1.97
C PHE A 241 3.07 -7.69 1.37
N GLN A 242 4.04 -8.08 2.19
CA GLN A 242 5.35 -8.53 1.71
C GLN A 242 5.23 -9.75 0.80
N LYS A 243 4.48 -10.78 1.20
CA LYS A 243 4.26 -12.00 0.39
C LYS A 243 3.57 -11.71 -0.94
N ALA A 244 2.70 -10.72 -1.02
CA ALA A 244 2.00 -10.37 -2.24
C ALA A 244 2.92 -9.84 -3.35
N PHE A 245 4.08 -9.30 -3.00
CA PHE A 245 5.05 -8.70 -3.94
C PHE A 245 6.38 -9.46 -4.00
N HIS A 246 6.69 -10.27 -2.99
CA HIS A 246 7.92 -11.06 -2.89
C HIS A 246 7.57 -12.51 -2.55
N PRO A 247 7.05 -13.29 -3.54
CA PRO A 247 6.68 -14.69 -3.35
C PRO A 247 7.88 -15.59 -3.05
#